data_79d765ad04109ad5f0f7febf09d8f5a9
#
_entry.id   79d765ad04109ad5f0f7febf09d8f5a9
#
_cell.length_a   1.000
_cell.length_b   1.000
_cell.length_c   1.000
_cell.angle_alpha   90.00
_cell.angle_beta   90.00
_cell.angle_gamma   90.00
#
_symmetry.space_group_name_H-M   'P 1'
#
loop_
_entity.id
_entity.type
_entity.pdbx_description
1 polymer ?
#
loop_
_entity_poly.entity_id
_entity_poly.type
_entity_poly.pdbx_seq_one_letter_code
_entity_poly.pdbx_strand_id
1 'polypeptide(L)'
;ETEGADVGIIEITDPDRFMDMVGVPIPTGIGEGLGPVDRVCKTGATTGYTCGDFEDTERVQIVNLDPGVEDETFGDIAAVCAASGDSGGPVFADVNGRATVIGVVSGTEAGRAGEECYEGMEDPHLMSYSNIEQVMTVINRVVPDADLVPQRW
;
A
#
# COMPACT_ATOMS: atom_id res chain seq x y z
N GLU A 1 -15.23 -3.11 6.82
CA GLU A 1 -13.97 -3.43 7.49
C GLU A 1 -13.91 -4.89 7.86
N THR A 2 -12.80 -5.50 7.60
CA THR A 2 -12.60 -6.90 7.89
C THR A 2 -11.34 -7.05 8.73
N GLU A 3 -11.52 -7.36 10.02
CA GLU A 3 -10.42 -7.71 10.92
C GLU A 3 -9.29 -6.67 10.95
N GLY A 4 -9.64 -5.39 10.96
CA GLY A 4 -8.67 -4.32 11.07
C GLY A 4 -7.91 -3.98 9.80
N ALA A 5 -8.30 -4.52 8.65
CA ALA A 5 -7.70 -4.14 7.37
C ALA A 5 -8.19 -2.75 6.93
N ASP A 6 -7.28 -1.93 6.46
CA ASP A 6 -7.58 -0.60 5.92
C ASP A 6 -7.63 -0.69 4.39
N VAL A 7 -8.77 -1.14 3.87
CA VAL A 7 -8.98 -1.39 2.43
C VAL A 7 -10.36 -0.92 2.03
N GLY A 8 -10.44 -0.18 0.94
CA GLY A 8 -11.71 0.22 0.32
C GLY A 8 -11.78 -0.24 -1.13
N ILE A 9 -12.99 -0.42 -1.63
CA ILE A 9 -13.23 -0.83 -3.02
C ILE A 9 -14.14 0.21 -3.67
N ILE A 10 -13.74 0.68 -4.84
CA ILE A 10 -14.48 1.67 -5.62
C ILE A 10 -14.73 1.09 -7.01
N GLU A 11 -15.99 1.13 -7.45
CA GLU A 11 -16.32 0.78 -8.82
C GLU A 11 -16.02 1.97 -9.74
N ILE A 12 -15.20 1.73 -10.77
CA ILE A 12 -14.87 2.75 -11.77
C ILE A 12 -15.79 2.56 -12.97
N THR A 13 -16.63 3.57 -13.23
CA THR A 13 -17.61 3.51 -14.32
C THR A 13 -17.07 4.04 -15.64
N ASP A 14 -15.98 4.79 -15.61
CA ASP A 14 -15.33 5.33 -16.80
C ASP A 14 -13.82 5.10 -16.72
N PRO A 15 -13.35 3.91 -17.12
CA PRO A 15 -11.92 3.58 -17.00
C PRO A 15 -11.02 4.44 -17.90
N ASP A 16 -11.55 5.03 -18.97
CA ASP A 16 -10.76 5.88 -19.86
C ASP A 16 -10.30 7.20 -19.20
N ARG A 17 -10.88 7.53 -18.07
CA ARG A 17 -10.47 8.72 -17.29
C ARG A 17 -9.24 8.49 -16.43
N PHE A 18 -8.80 7.25 -16.31
CA PHE A 18 -7.67 6.86 -15.47
C PHE A 18 -6.51 6.45 -16.35
N MET A 19 -5.32 6.92 -16.00
CA MET A 19 -4.11 6.64 -16.77
C MET A 19 -2.96 6.35 -15.82
N ASP A 20 -1.99 5.63 -16.32
CA ASP A 20 -0.81 5.29 -15.54
C ASP A 20 0.09 6.51 -15.34
N MET A 21 0.79 6.54 -14.22
CA MET A 21 1.76 7.57 -13.96
C MET A 21 3.03 7.32 -14.79
N VAL A 22 3.50 8.36 -15.41
CA VAL A 22 4.77 8.32 -16.17
C VAL A 22 5.94 8.23 -15.20
N GLY A 23 6.91 7.38 -15.47
CA GLY A 23 8.15 7.29 -14.71
C GLY A 23 8.09 6.43 -13.44
N VAL A 24 6.98 5.74 -13.20
CA VAL A 24 6.86 4.79 -12.10
C VAL A 24 6.59 3.39 -12.65
N PRO A 25 7.00 2.34 -11.92
CA PRO A 25 6.72 0.98 -12.36
C PRO A 25 5.21 0.71 -12.40
N ILE A 26 4.78 -0.02 -13.42
CA ILE A 26 3.41 -0.48 -13.55
C ILE A 26 3.36 -1.91 -13.06
N PRO A 27 2.59 -2.21 -11.99
CA PRO A 27 2.48 -3.57 -11.50
C PRO A 27 1.90 -4.51 -12.57
N THR A 28 2.55 -5.64 -12.77
CA THR A 28 2.12 -6.65 -13.74
C THR A 28 1.83 -8.00 -13.10
N GLY A 29 1.87 -8.06 -11.78
CA GLY A 29 1.56 -9.26 -11.01
C GLY A 29 0.88 -8.93 -9.69
N ILE A 30 0.24 -9.94 -9.12
CA ILE A 30 -0.37 -9.90 -7.79
C ILE A 30 0.41 -10.88 -6.92
N GLY A 31 0.86 -10.42 -5.76
CA GLY A 31 1.76 -11.18 -4.91
C GLY A 31 1.08 -12.12 -3.92
N GLU A 32 -0.14 -12.55 -4.20
CA GLU A 32 -0.83 -13.51 -3.34
C GLU A 32 -0.04 -14.82 -3.23
N GLY A 33 0.18 -15.26 -2.01
CA GLY A 33 1.00 -16.45 -1.76
C GLY A 33 2.50 -16.24 -1.87
N LEU A 34 2.94 -15.03 -2.15
CA LEU A 34 4.35 -14.69 -2.17
C LEU A 34 4.88 -14.72 -0.74
N GLY A 35 6.03 -15.31 -0.54
CA GLY A 35 6.69 -15.33 0.77
C GLY A 35 7.24 -13.96 1.16
N PRO A 36 8.03 -13.89 2.26
CA PRO A 36 8.61 -12.64 2.71
C PRO A 36 9.41 -11.93 1.63
N VAL A 37 9.32 -10.60 1.60
CA VAL A 37 10.09 -9.75 0.69
C VAL A 37 11.06 -8.90 1.52
N ASP A 38 12.21 -8.59 0.96
CA ASP A 38 13.22 -7.78 1.66
C ASP A 38 13.05 -6.30 1.38
N ARG A 39 12.68 -5.95 0.15
CA ARG A 39 12.54 -4.57 -0.28
C ARG A 39 11.12 -4.30 -0.75
N VAL A 40 10.59 -3.19 -0.27
CA VAL A 40 9.22 -2.77 -0.54
C VAL A 40 9.24 -1.40 -1.23
N CYS A 41 8.42 -1.25 -2.24
CA CYS A 41 8.25 0.02 -2.94
C CYS A 41 6.76 0.43 -2.90
N LYS A 42 6.52 1.73 -3.08
CA LYS A 42 5.15 2.25 -3.18
C LYS A 42 5.11 3.45 -4.11
N THR A 43 3.94 3.76 -4.62
CA THR A 43 3.66 5.05 -5.25
C THR A 43 2.55 5.75 -4.48
N GLY A 44 2.64 7.07 -4.38
CA GLY A 44 1.65 7.87 -3.68
C GLY A 44 1.62 9.29 -4.20
N ALA A 45 0.54 9.99 -3.91
CA ALA A 45 0.31 11.34 -4.44
C ALA A 45 1.24 12.39 -3.83
N THR A 46 1.70 12.19 -2.60
CA THR A 46 2.52 13.18 -1.88
C THR A 46 4.01 12.95 -2.08
N THR A 47 4.50 11.75 -1.86
CA THR A 47 5.95 11.46 -1.92
C THR A 47 6.37 10.68 -3.17
N GLY A 48 5.44 10.36 -4.04
CA GLY A 48 5.73 9.68 -5.30
C GLY A 48 6.18 8.24 -5.12
N TYR A 49 7.15 7.83 -5.93
CA TYR A 49 7.72 6.49 -5.90
C TYR A 49 8.89 6.44 -4.92
N THR A 50 8.75 5.64 -3.87
CA THR A 50 9.79 5.46 -2.85
C THR A 50 9.90 3.98 -2.47
N CYS A 51 11.09 3.59 -2.07
CA CYS A 51 11.39 2.21 -1.68
C CYS A 51 12.13 2.18 -0.34
N GLY A 52 12.12 1.04 0.32
CA GLY A 52 12.85 0.79 1.55
C GLY A 52 12.76 -0.66 1.97
N ASP A 53 13.26 -0.94 3.17
CA ASP A 53 13.35 -2.30 3.67
C ASP A 53 12.08 -2.73 4.41
N PHE A 54 11.67 -3.96 4.21
CA PHE A 54 10.60 -4.57 4.98
C PHE A 54 11.03 -4.71 6.44
N GLU A 55 10.14 -4.34 7.38
CA GLU A 55 10.45 -4.37 8.81
C GLU A 55 9.68 -5.43 9.58
N ASP A 56 8.35 -5.47 9.46
CA ASP A 56 7.55 -6.36 10.29
C ASP A 56 6.19 -6.64 9.66
N THR A 57 5.58 -7.73 10.07
CA THR A 57 4.29 -8.16 9.55
C THR A 57 3.18 -8.00 10.60
N GLU A 58 2.00 -7.63 10.13
CA GLU A 58 0.74 -7.61 10.90
C GLU A 58 0.80 -6.88 12.24
N ARG A 59 1.46 -5.73 12.27
CA ARG A 59 1.48 -4.89 13.47
C ARG A 59 0.21 -4.04 13.56
N VAL A 60 -0.24 -3.84 14.80
CA VAL A 60 -1.36 -2.93 15.08
C VAL A 60 -0.91 -1.48 14.87
N GLN A 61 -1.74 -0.71 14.18
CA GLN A 61 -1.54 0.72 14.03
C GLN A 61 -2.81 1.48 14.36
N ILE A 62 -2.63 2.71 14.83
CA ILE A 62 -3.75 3.61 15.08
C ILE A 62 -3.84 4.57 13.90
N VAL A 63 -5.01 4.58 13.26
CA VAL A 63 -5.29 5.47 12.14
C VAL A 63 -6.30 6.53 12.60
N ASN A 64 -5.99 7.79 12.35
CA ASN A 64 -6.92 8.89 12.61
C ASN A 64 -7.84 9.05 11.41
N LEU A 65 -9.10 8.67 11.57
CA LEU A 65 -10.11 8.78 10.50
C LEU A 65 -10.63 10.21 10.36
N ASP A 66 -10.91 10.84 11.51
CA ASP A 66 -11.35 12.24 11.63
C ASP A 66 -10.74 12.83 12.89
N PRO A 67 -10.70 14.17 13.05
CA PRO A 67 -10.24 14.78 14.28
C PRO A 67 -10.95 14.20 15.52
N GLY A 68 -10.17 13.53 16.38
CA GLY A 68 -10.69 12.90 17.59
C GLY A 68 -11.28 11.51 17.39
N VAL A 69 -11.27 10.97 16.18
CA VAL A 69 -11.73 9.61 15.88
C VAL A 69 -10.53 8.77 15.48
N GLU A 70 -10.23 7.75 16.29
CA GLU A 70 -9.13 6.82 16.03
C GLU A 70 -9.68 5.42 15.83
N ASP A 71 -9.04 4.65 14.94
CA ASP A 71 -9.34 3.24 14.73
C ASP A 71 -8.03 2.45 14.70
N GLU A 72 -8.10 1.20 15.12
CA GLU A 72 -6.94 0.30 15.07
C GLU A 72 -6.99 -0.51 13.78
N THR A 73 -5.86 -0.56 13.09
CA THR A 73 -5.71 -1.39 11.90
C THR A 73 -4.50 -2.30 12.06
N PHE A 74 -4.54 -3.42 11.36
CA PHE A 74 -3.40 -4.32 11.24
C PHE A 74 -2.79 -4.14 9.88
N GLY A 75 -1.48 -4.07 9.82
CA GLY A 75 -0.79 -3.94 8.56
C GLY A 75 0.66 -4.36 8.67
N ASP A 76 1.28 -4.55 7.52
CA ASP A 76 2.72 -4.78 7.45
C ASP A 76 3.44 -3.43 7.51
N ILE A 77 4.67 -3.47 7.97
CA ILE A 77 5.50 -2.27 8.20
C ILE A 77 6.76 -2.35 7.35
N ALA A 78 7.07 -1.25 6.69
CA ALA A 78 8.31 -1.11 5.93
C ALA A 78 8.91 0.28 6.15
N ALA A 79 10.23 0.36 6.13
CA ALA A 79 10.96 1.62 6.27
C ALA A 79 10.97 2.37 4.94
N VAL A 80 9.83 2.90 4.56
CA VAL A 80 9.59 3.56 3.27
C VAL A 80 9.05 4.98 3.51
N CYS A 81 9.60 5.95 2.79
CA CYS A 81 9.10 7.33 2.86
C CYS A 81 7.64 7.37 2.44
N ALA A 82 6.78 7.77 3.37
CA ALA A 82 5.35 7.96 3.16
C ALA A 82 4.87 9.11 4.03
N ALA A 83 3.91 9.85 3.52
CA ALA A 83 3.36 11.01 4.20
C ALA A 83 1.86 11.11 3.93
N SER A 84 1.22 12.08 4.59
CA SER A 84 -0.20 12.34 4.40
C SER A 84 -0.52 12.55 2.91
N GLY A 85 -1.51 11.84 2.39
CA GLY A 85 -1.88 11.87 0.98
C GLY A 85 -1.35 10.71 0.14
N ASP A 86 -0.48 9.87 0.72
CA ASP A 86 0.01 8.66 0.03
C ASP A 86 -0.93 7.46 0.23
N SER A 87 -1.86 7.55 1.18
CA SER A 87 -2.82 6.48 1.48
C SER A 87 -3.60 6.05 0.23
N GLY A 88 -3.80 4.76 0.09
CA GLY A 88 -4.49 4.17 -1.06
C GLY A 88 -3.59 3.86 -2.24
N GLY A 89 -2.35 4.31 -2.23
CA GLY A 89 -1.38 3.99 -3.28
C GLY A 89 -0.96 2.51 -3.24
N PRO A 90 -0.55 1.95 -4.39
CA PRO A 90 -0.11 0.57 -4.43
C PRO A 90 1.24 0.37 -3.76
N VAL A 91 1.38 -0.75 -3.07
CA VAL A 91 2.64 -1.24 -2.53
C VAL A 91 3.06 -2.45 -3.35
N PHE A 92 4.30 -2.50 -3.74
CA PHE A 92 4.78 -3.58 -4.59
C PHE A 92 6.22 -3.96 -4.29
N ALA A 93 6.56 -5.16 -4.76
CA ALA A 93 7.92 -5.71 -4.69
C ALA A 93 8.35 -6.14 -6.08
N ASP A 94 9.66 -6.19 -6.29
CA ASP A 94 10.21 -6.76 -7.52
C ASP A 94 10.32 -8.28 -7.36
N VAL A 95 9.63 -9.00 -8.22
CA VAL A 95 9.68 -10.45 -8.26
C VAL A 95 10.13 -10.87 -9.66
N ASN A 96 11.36 -11.32 -9.77
CA ASN A 96 11.96 -11.73 -11.05
C ASN A 96 11.89 -10.63 -12.13
N GLY A 97 12.18 -9.39 -11.72
CA GLY A 97 12.14 -8.23 -12.61
C GLY A 97 10.75 -7.66 -12.89
N ARG A 98 9.72 -8.17 -12.20
CA ARG A 98 8.34 -7.70 -12.38
C ARG A 98 7.85 -7.00 -11.13
N ALA A 99 7.26 -5.83 -11.30
CA ALA A 99 6.58 -5.12 -10.22
C ALA A 99 5.30 -5.90 -9.86
N THR A 100 5.24 -6.38 -8.61
CA THR A 100 4.17 -7.26 -8.14
C THR A 100 3.47 -6.58 -6.97
N VAL A 101 2.16 -6.41 -7.04
CA VAL A 101 1.38 -5.76 -5.98
C VAL A 101 1.35 -6.66 -4.75
N ILE A 102 1.76 -6.09 -3.61
CA ILE A 102 1.78 -6.80 -2.32
C ILE A 102 0.91 -6.12 -1.27
N GLY A 103 0.30 -4.99 -1.60
CA GLY A 103 -0.58 -4.30 -0.66
C GLY A 103 -1.00 -2.90 -1.09
N VAL A 104 -1.60 -2.20 -0.16
CA VAL A 104 -2.12 -0.83 -0.34
C VAL A 104 -1.67 0.01 0.86
N VAL A 105 -1.12 1.20 0.60
CA VAL A 105 -0.64 2.10 1.66
C VAL A 105 -1.78 2.47 2.60
N SER A 106 -1.58 2.26 3.88
CA SER A 106 -2.50 2.67 4.94
C SER A 106 -2.06 4.00 5.58
N GLY A 107 -0.79 4.15 5.91
CA GLY A 107 -0.31 5.36 6.54
C GLY A 107 1.17 5.33 6.89
N THR A 108 1.57 6.27 7.72
CA THR A 108 2.90 6.33 8.28
C THR A 108 2.79 6.42 9.81
N GLU A 109 3.92 6.35 10.51
CA GLU A 109 3.89 6.39 11.97
C GLU A 109 3.31 7.72 12.51
N ALA A 110 2.61 7.62 13.63
CA ALA A 110 1.95 8.74 14.27
C ALA A 110 2.94 9.87 14.57
N GLY A 111 2.54 11.11 14.30
CA GLY A 111 3.35 12.29 14.54
C GLY A 111 4.33 12.63 13.42
N ARG A 112 4.48 11.77 12.43
CA ARG A 112 5.41 12.00 11.31
C ARG A 112 4.74 12.19 9.95
N ALA A 113 3.41 12.13 9.91
CA ALA A 113 2.67 12.21 8.64
C ALA A 113 2.86 13.54 7.88
N GLY A 114 3.17 14.62 8.60
CA GLY A 114 3.43 15.93 8.02
C GLY A 114 4.93 16.26 7.83
N GLU A 115 5.82 15.36 8.21
CA GLU A 115 7.26 15.57 8.05
C GLU A 115 7.70 15.25 6.63
N GLU A 116 8.65 16.03 6.12
CA GLU A 116 9.28 15.70 4.85
C GLU A 116 10.12 14.44 5.00
N CYS A 117 10.06 13.59 4.01
CA CYS A 117 10.91 12.42 3.96
C CYS A 117 11.42 12.18 2.54
N TYR A 118 12.47 11.39 2.45
CA TYR A 118 13.06 10.99 1.18
C TYR A 118 13.67 9.61 1.32
N GLU A 119 13.83 8.94 0.20
CA GLU A 119 14.45 7.62 0.19
C GLU A 119 15.91 7.71 0.62
N GLY A 120 16.30 6.83 1.55
CA GLY A 120 17.67 6.78 2.06
C GLY A 120 17.99 7.69 3.24
N MET A 121 17.00 8.36 3.82
CA MET A 121 17.21 9.16 5.02
C MET A 121 17.62 8.28 6.22
N GLU A 122 18.37 8.85 7.16
CA GLU A 122 18.92 8.09 8.31
C GLU A 122 17.85 7.55 9.26
N ASP A 123 16.76 8.29 9.44
CA ASP A 123 15.65 7.90 10.32
C ASP A 123 14.37 7.81 9.46
N PRO A 124 14.22 6.76 8.65
CA PRO A 124 13.11 6.67 7.72
C PRO A 124 11.77 6.54 8.43
N HIS A 125 10.73 7.06 7.78
CA HIS A 125 9.36 6.83 8.23
C HIS A 125 9.04 5.34 8.16
N LEU A 126 8.24 4.86 9.09
CA LEU A 126 7.70 3.50 9.04
C LEU A 126 6.33 3.57 8.37
N MET A 127 6.28 3.15 7.12
CA MET A 127 5.03 3.05 6.37
C MET A 127 4.27 1.81 6.80
N SER A 128 2.96 1.95 7.01
CA SER A 128 2.10 0.79 7.16
C SER A 128 1.29 0.56 5.89
N TYR A 129 1.03 -0.69 5.59
CA TYR A 129 0.20 -1.06 4.45
C TYR A 129 -0.61 -2.31 4.74
N SER A 130 -1.82 -2.37 4.18
CA SER A 130 -2.60 -3.60 4.21
C SER A 130 -1.97 -4.56 3.22
N ASN A 131 -1.58 -5.74 3.67
CA ASN A 131 -0.91 -6.71 2.80
C ASN A 131 -1.87 -7.36 1.81
N ILE A 132 -1.33 -8.06 0.83
CA ILE A 132 -2.15 -8.59 -0.26
C ILE A 132 -3.18 -9.61 0.21
N GLU A 133 -2.87 -10.39 1.24
CA GLU A 133 -3.83 -11.35 1.81
C GLU A 133 -5.02 -10.63 2.45
N GLN A 134 -4.76 -9.53 3.15
CA GLN A 134 -5.82 -8.69 3.72
C GLN A 134 -6.66 -8.05 2.60
N VAL A 135 -6.00 -7.53 1.58
CA VAL A 135 -6.68 -6.93 0.42
C VAL A 135 -7.57 -7.96 -0.28
N MET A 136 -7.04 -9.16 -0.54
CA MET A 136 -7.80 -10.24 -1.18
C MET A 136 -8.98 -10.70 -0.34
N THR A 137 -8.83 -10.75 0.97
CA THR A 137 -9.93 -11.11 1.89
C THR A 137 -11.08 -10.13 1.76
N VAL A 138 -10.79 -8.83 1.74
CA VAL A 138 -11.81 -7.79 1.57
C VAL A 138 -12.46 -7.87 0.19
N ILE A 139 -11.67 -8.03 -0.87
CA ILE A 139 -12.18 -8.15 -2.24
C ILE A 139 -13.11 -9.36 -2.36
N ASN A 140 -12.71 -10.52 -1.86
CA ASN A 140 -13.51 -11.74 -1.94
C ASN A 140 -14.83 -11.64 -1.17
N ARG A 141 -14.84 -10.82 -0.12
CA ARG A 141 -16.06 -10.60 0.66
C ARG A 141 -17.02 -9.64 -0.03
N VAL A 142 -16.51 -8.55 -0.60
CA VAL A 142 -17.31 -7.48 -1.21
C VAL A 142 -17.70 -7.83 -2.66
N VAL A 143 -16.78 -8.43 -3.40
CA VAL A 143 -16.96 -8.80 -4.81
C VAL A 143 -16.49 -10.25 -4.99
N PRO A 144 -17.31 -11.25 -4.60
CA PRO A 144 -16.88 -12.66 -4.58
C PRO A 144 -16.40 -13.20 -5.92
N ASP A 145 -16.90 -12.64 -7.02
CA ASP A 145 -16.56 -13.09 -8.39
C ASP A 145 -15.49 -12.22 -9.05
N ALA A 146 -14.80 -11.37 -8.27
CA ALA A 146 -13.77 -10.51 -8.81
C ALA A 146 -12.59 -11.34 -9.34
N ASP A 147 -12.16 -11.01 -10.54
CA ASP A 147 -10.97 -11.58 -11.16
C ASP A 147 -9.92 -10.47 -11.27
N LEU A 148 -8.88 -10.56 -10.44
CA LEU A 148 -7.82 -9.54 -10.42
C LEU A 148 -6.85 -9.79 -11.56
N VAL A 149 -6.97 -8.99 -12.59
CA VAL A 149 -6.09 -9.03 -13.74
C VAL A 149 -5.24 -7.77 -13.74
N PRO A 150 -3.93 -7.90 -13.45
CA PRO A 150 -3.04 -6.74 -13.54
C PRO A 150 -3.02 -6.20 -14.97
N GLN A 151 -2.88 -4.89 -15.08
CA GLN A 151 -2.78 -4.27 -16.39
C GLN A 151 -1.54 -4.79 -17.10
N ARG A 152 -1.67 -5.13 -18.38
CA ARG A 152 -0.58 -5.62 -19.21
C ARG A 152 -0.46 -4.74 -20.46
N TRP A 153 0.75 -4.54 -20.85
CA TRP A 153 1.09 -3.83 -22.08
C TRP A 153 1.43 -4.82 -23.19
#